data_87d2dc3bbe4575ea0bbfc814bcb4031a
#
_entry.id   87d2dc3bbe4575ea0bbfc814bcb4031a
#
_cell.length_a   1.000
_cell.length_b   1.000
_cell.length_c   1.000
_cell.angle_alpha   90.00
_cell.angle_beta   90.00
_cell.angle_gamma   90.00
#
_symmetry.space_group_name_H-M   'P 1'
#
loop_
_entity.id
_entity.type
_entity.pdbx_description
1 polymer ?
#
loop_
_entity_poly.entity_id
_entity_poly.type
_entity_poly.pdbx_seq_one_letter_code
_entity_poly.pdbx_strand_id
1 'polypeptide(L)'
;MSDKTPILFRVFIPVADFVAAKGFYERLFGVEANVIHRGRMYFYCGPVIVAVIENNGPPIGDHLYFSVSNLDAVHAAAAELNCLATDAVHGSPSGQINVRPWGERSFYCRDPWGNGLCFVDETMLFTGK
;
A
#
# COMPACT_ATOMS: atom_id res chain seq x y z
N MET A 1 -7.02 2.02 30.53
CA MET A 1 -7.66 1.92 29.84
C MET A 1 -7.21 1.66 28.54
N SER A 2 -7.02 2.34 27.88
CA SER A 2 -6.73 2.19 26.55
C SER A 2 -5.71 1.20 26.16
N ASP A 3 -4.86 0.76 27.03
CA ASP A 3 -3.90 -0.28 26.71
C ASP A 3 -4.58 -1.61 26.44
N LYS A 4 -5.92 -1.64 26.47
CA LYS A 4 -6.68 -2.80 26.04
C LYS A 4 -7.02 -2.79 24.56
N THR A 5 -6.66 -1.74 23.83
CA THR A 5 -6.91 -1.69 22.40
C THR A 5 -6.12 -2.79 21.70
N PRO A 6 -6.76 -3.60 20.87
CA PRO A 6 -6.03 -4.61 20.09
C PRO A 6 -4.95 -3.96 19.24
N ILE A 7 -3.85 -4.67 19.05
CA ILE A 7 -2.75 -4.21 18.20
C ILE A 7 -2.92 -4.86 16.84
N LEU A 8 -2.95 -4.05 15.79
CA LEU A 8 -3.02 -4.58 14.44
C LEU A 8 -1.69 -5.27 14.12
N PHE A 9 -1.75 -6.57 13.84
CA PHE A 9 -0.58 -7.42 13.71
C PHE A 9 -0.30 -7.78 12.25
N ARG A 10 -1.33 -8.10 11.49
CA ARG A 10 -1.14 -8.55 10.11
C ARG A 10 -2.34 -8.20 9.27
N VAL A 11 -2.10 -7.77 8.03
CA VAL A 11 -3.14 -7.58 7.03
C VAL A 11 -2.83 -8.46 5.83
N PHE A 12 -3.84 -8.75 5.04
CA PHE A 12 -3.78 -9.71 3.95
C PHE A 12 -4.11 -9.00 2.64
N ILE A 13 -3.27 -9.20 1.62
CA ILE A 13 -3.52 -8.71 0.26
C ILE A 13 -3.63 -9.92 -0.66
N PRO A 14 -4.81 -10.20 -1.23
CA PRO A 14 -4.97 -11.33 -2.16
C PRO A 14 -4.47 -10.95 -3.55
N VAL A 15 -3.74 -11.85 -4.19
CA VAL A 15 -3.23 -11.66 -5.54
C VAL A 15 -3.43 -12.95 -6.33
N ALA A 16 -3.68 -12.84 -7.63
CA ALA A 16 -3.96 -14.03 -8.42
C ALA A 16 -2.70 -14.76 -8.89
N ASP A 17 -1.55 -14.07 -8.92
CA ASP A 17 -0.30 -14.63 -9.45
C ASP A 17 0.83 -14.26 -8.50
N PHE A 18 1.35 -15.25 -7.78
CA PHE A 18 2.38 -15.02 -6.76
C PHE A 18 3.68 -14.48 -7.35
N VAL A 19 4.12 -15.05 -8.48
CA VAL A 19 5.40 -14.64 -9.09
C VAL A 19 5.31 -13.21 -9.58
N ALA A 20 4.24 -12.85 -10.26
CA ALA A 20 4.03 -11.49 -10.73
C ALA A 20 3.90 -10.51 -9.55
N ALA A 21 3.22 -10.93 -8.49
CA ALA A 21 3.04 -10.08 -7.31
C ALA A 21 4.36 -9.83 -6.58
N LYS A 22 5.23 -10.83 -6.53
CA LYS A 22 6.55 -10.66 -5.90
C LYS A 22 7.33 -9.55 -6.60
N GLY A 23 7.41 -9.61 -7.91
CA GLY A 23 8.11 -8.57 -8.68
C GLY A 23 7.47 -7.20 -8.52
N PHE A 24 6.14 -7.14 -8.58
CA PHE A 24 5.41 -5.90 -8.44
C PHE A 24 5.67 -5.23 -7.07
N TYR A 25 5.46 -5.99 -6.00
CA TYR A 25 5.56 -5.42 -4.64
C TYR A 25 7.00 -5.13 -4.23
N GLU A 26 7.95 -5.94 -4.67
CA GLU A 26 9.35 -5.64 -4.40
C GLU A 26 9.76 -4.32 -5.07
N ARG A 27 9.29 -4.09 -6.28
CA ARG A 27 9.59 -2.85 -6.99
C ARG A 27 8.91 -1.65 -6.34
N LEU A 28 7.62 -1.80 -6.00
CA LEU A 28 6.83 -0.71 -5.44
C LEU A 28 7.32 -0.34 -4.04
N PHE A 29 7.56 -1.32 -3.18
CA PHE A 29 8.00 -1.08 -1.80
C PHE A 29 9.50 -0.81 -1.71
N GLY A 30 10.27 -1.20 -2.71
CA GLY A 30 11.72 -0.97 -2.71
C GLY A 30 12.47 -1.91 -1.78
N VAL A 31 11.90 -3.05 -1.39
CA VAL A 31 12.53 -4.03 -0.50
C VAL A 31 12.23 -5.43 -1.02
N GLU A 32 13.02 -6.41 -0.57
CA GLU A 32 12.80 -7.79 -0.94
C GLU A 32 11.68 -8.40 -0.11
N ALA A 33 10.90 -9.28 -0.74
CA ALA A 33 9.86 -10.02 -0.04
C ALA A 33 10.47 -11.14 0.79
N ASN A 34 9.81 -11.43 1.93
CA ASN A 34 10.12 -12.61 2.72
C ASN A 34 9.18 -13.71 2.27
N VAL A 35 9.67 -14.63 1.46
CA VAL A 35 8.82 -15.75 1.01
C VAL A 35 8.73 -16.77 2.14
N ILE A 36 7.53 -16.96 2.67
CA ILE A 36 7.29 -17.85 3.80
C ILE A 36 7.19 -19.29 3.29
N HIS A 37 6.36 -19.47 2.27
CA HIS A 37 6.31 -20.70 1.50
C HIS A 37 5.53 -20.41 0.22
N ARG A 38 5.32 -21.39 -0.59
CA ARG A 38 4.69 -21.23 -1.89
C ARG A 38 3.36 -20.48 -1.76
N GLY A 39 3.19 -19.43 -2.54
CA GLY A 39 1.98 -18.63 -2.58
C GLY A 39 1.82 -17.60 -1.48
N ARG A 40 2.82 -17.42 -0.60
CA ARG A 40 2.71 -16.51 0.54
C ARG A 40 4.03 -15.78 0.76
N MET A 41 4.00 -14.47 0.83
CA MET A 41 5.17 -13.65 1.16
C MET A 41 4.77 -12.56 2.13
N TYR A 42 5.71 -12.18 3.00
CA TYR A 42 5.51 -11.16 4.02
C TYR A 42 6.41 -9.97 3.74
N PHE A 43 5.85 -8.77 3.97
CA PHE A 43 6.61 -7.53 4.05
C PHE A 43 6.42 -6.98 5.45
N TYR A 44 7.51 -6.64 6.12
CA TYR A 44 7.44 -6.14 7.49
C TYR A 44 7.34 -4.62 7.45
N CYS A 45 6.14 -4.10 7.68
CA CYS A 45 5.83 -2.68 7.57
C CYS A 45 5.65 -2.12 8.99
N GLY A 46 6.76 -1.79 9.65
CA GLY A 46 6.72 -1.43 11.06
C GLY A 46 6.22 -2.61 11.89
N PRO A 47 5.28 -2.40 12.79
CA PRO A 47 4.75 -3.49 13.62
C PRO A 47 3.72 -4.35 12.88
N VAL A 48 3.32 -3.97 11.67
CA VAL A 48 2.29 -4.68 10.92
C VAL A 48 2.93 -5.49 9.80
N ILE A 49 2.55 -6.76 9.70
CA ILE A 49 2.98 -7.62 8.60
C ILE A 49 1.98 -7.48 7.46
N VAL A 50 2.46 -7.15 6.27
CA VAL A 50 1.63 -7.19 5.07
C VAL A 50 1.87 -8.55 4.41
N ALA A 51 0.85 -9.41 4.44
CA ALA A 51 0.92 -10.76 3.89
C ALA A 51 0.28 -10.75 2.50
N VAL A 52 1.11 -10.93 1.47
CA VAL A 52 0.63 -11.04 0.09
C VAL A 52 0.47 -12.53 -0.21
N ILE A 53 -0.75 -12.94 -0.52
CA ILE A 53 -1.09 -14.37 -0.60
C ILE A 53 -1.79 -14.65 -1.91
N GLU A 54 -1.35 -15.69 -2.60
CA GLU A 54 -2.01 -16.10 -3.84
C GLU A 54 -3.41 -16.63 -3.52
N ASN A 55 -4.41 -15.98 -4.11
CA ASN A 55 -5.80 -16.26 -3.80
C ASN A 55 -6.66 -15.64 -4.90
N ASN A 56 -7.61 -16.38 -5.44
CA ASN A 56 -8.48 -15.91 -6.51
C ASN A 56 -9.73 -15.19 -6.00
N GLY A 57 -9.76 -14.81 -4.73
CA GLY A 57 -10.88 -14.08 -4.17
C GLY A 57 -10.88 -12.61 -4.60
N PRO A 58 -11.88 -11.84 -4.16
CA PRO A 58 -11.96 -10.43 -4.51
C PRO A 58 -10.81 -9.66 -3.86
N PRO A 59 -10.47 -8.46 -4.42
CA PRO A 59 -9.46 -7.61 -3.80
C PRO A 59 -9.95 -7.06 -2.46
N ILE A 60 -9.04 -6.44 -1.70
CA ILE A 60 -9.42 -5.77 -0.46
C ILE A 60 -10.44 -4.67 -0.76
N GLY A 61 -11.37 -4.46 0.17
CA GLY A 61 -12.50 -3.56 -0.06
C GLY A 61 -12.16 -2.08 0.01
N ASP A 62 -11.02 -1.72 0.58
CA ASP A 62 -10.60 -0.34 0.71
C ASP A 62 -9.09 -0.27 0.53
N HIS A 63 -8.48 0.86 0.85
CA HIS A 63 -7.05 1.06 0.66
C HIS A 63 -6.27 0.75 1.93
N LEU A 64 -5.05 0.24 1.76
CA LEU A 64 -4.07 0.20 2.83
C LEU A 64 -3.19 1.44 2.72
N TYR A 65 -2.93 2.09 3.85
CA TYR A 65 -2.19 3.35 3.89
C TYR A 65 -0.80 3.10 4.47
N PHE A 66 0.21 3.56 3.74
CA PHE A 66 1.62 3.39 4.13
C PHE A 66 2.26 4.77 4.27
N SER A 67 2.99 5.00 5.35
CA SER A 67 3.80 6.21 5.45
C SER A 67 5.20 5.90 4.91
N VAL A 68 5.75 6.81 4.12
CA VAL A 68 7.06 6.60 3.49
C VAL A 68 7.93 7.83 3.65
N SER A 69 9.24 7.61 3.67
CA SER A 69 10.18 8.71 3.82
C SER A 69 10.46 9.44 2.51
N ASN A 70 10.27 8.78 1.38
CA ASN A 70 10.53 9.38 0.07
C ASN A 70 9.33 9.11 -0.85
N LEU A 71 8.31 9.94 -0.70
CA LEU A 71 7.07 9.79 -1.46
C LEU A 71 7.31 9.89 -2.97
N ASP A 72 8.20 10.79 -3.39
CA ASP A 72 8.45 10.98 -4.81
C ASP A 72 9.07 9.72 -5.45
N ALA A 73 9.94 9.01 -4.73
CA ALA A 73 10.55 7.79 -5.23
C ALA A 73 9.51 6.68 -5.38
N VAL A 74 8.59 6.55 -4.42
CA VAL A 74 7.52 5.55 -4.48
C VAL A 74 6.58 5.88 -5.64
N HIS A 75 6.25 7.15 -5.82
CA HIS A 75 5.40 7.58 -6.93
C HIS A 75 6.04 7.26 -8.28
N ALA A 76 7.36 7.50 -8.42
CA ALA A 76 8.07 7.17 -9.64
C ALA A 76 8.01 5.67 -9.94
N ALA A 77 8.20 4.83 -8.92
CA ALA A 77 8.09 3.38 -9.07
C ALA A 77 6.70 2.97 -9.49
N ALA A 78 5.67 3.57 -8.88
CA ALA A 78 4.27 3.28 -9.22
C ALA A 78 3.96 3.69 -10.67
N ALA A 79 4.49 4.82 -11.11
CA ALA A 79 4.31 5.26 -12.49
C ALA A 79 4.95 4.27 -13.47
N GLU A 80 6.15 3.77 -13.18
CA GLU A 80 6.81 2.77 -14.02
C GLU A 80 6.03 1.47 -14.07
N LEU A 81 5.37 1.11 -12.97
CA LEU A 81 4.57 -0.10 -12.87
C LEU A 81 3.16 0.08 -13.48
N ASN A 82 2.85 1.28 -13.95
CA ASN A 82 1.54 1.62 -14.52
C ASN A 82 0.40 1.35 -13.54
N CYS A 83 0.62 1.64 -12.26
CA CYS A 83 -0.39 1.33 -11.25
C CYS A 83 -1.01 2.57 -10.59
N LEU A 84 -0.67 3.78 -11.05
CA LEU A 84 -1.26 5.00 -10.49
C LEU A 84 -2.78 4.98 -10.70
N ALA A 85 -3.52 5.35 -9.65
CA ALA A 85 -4.98 5.41 -9.74
C ALA A 85 -5.40 6.51 -10.71
N THR A 86 -6.56 6.30 -11.36
CA THR A 86 -7.02 7.19 -12.43
C THR A 86 -8.29 7.95 -12.08
N ASP A 87 -8.87 7.70 -10.90
CA ASP A 87 -10.07 8.42 -10.44
C ASP A 87 -9.68 9.68 -9.68
N ALA A 88 -10.67 10.39 -9.17
CA ALA A 88 -10.46 11.60 -8.37
C ALA A 88 -10.82 11.34 -6.93
N VAL A 89 -10.10 12.00 -6.01
CA VAL A 89 -10.37 11.95 -4.58
C VAL A 89 -10.44 13.39 -4.10
N HIS A 90 -11.56 13.78 -3.52
CA HIS A 90 -11.78 15.14 -3.00
C HIS A 90 -11.45 16.20 -4.05
N GLY A 91 -11.83 15.96 -5.31
CA GLY A 91 -11.64 16.93 -6.38
C GLY A 91 -10.25 16.96 -6.98
N SER A 92 -9.33 16.11 -6.56
CA SER A 92 -7.96 16.03 -7.09
C SER A 92 -7.71 14.68 -7.72
N PRO A 93 -6.85 14.60 -8.76
CA PRO A 93 -6.47 13.31 -9.31
C PRO A 93 -5.82 12.45 -8.23
N SER A 94 -6.33 11.24 -8.03
CA SER A 94 -5.88 10.39 -6.93
C SER A 94 -4.47 9.83 -7.17
N GLY A 95 -4.10 9.58 -8.42
CA GLY A 95 -2.79 9.02 -8.76
C GLY A 95 -1.65 10.03 -8.77
N GLN A 96 -1.95 11.31 -8.57
CA GLN A 96 -0.93 12.35 -8.49
C GLN A 96 -0.66 12.69 -7.04
N ILE A 97 0.57 13.10 -6.73
CA ILE A 97 0.89 13.57 -5.39
C ILE A 97 0.21 14.91 -5.18
N ASN A 98 -0.66 14.98 -4.17
CA ASN A 98 -1.36 16.21 -3.81
C ASN A 98 -1.51 16.26 -2.29
N VAL A 99 -1.69 17.48 -1.76
CA VAL A 99 -2.03 17.66 -0.36
C VAL A 99 -3.55 17.53 -0.25
N ARG A 100 -4.00 16.59 0.58
CA ARG A 100 -5.44 16.30 0.76
C ARG A 100 -6.06 17.29 1.75
N PRO A 101 -7.41 17.35 1.79
CA PRO A 101 -8.09 18.33 2.68
C PRO A 101 -7.67 18.25 4.14
N TRP A 102 -7.27 17.07 4.63
CA TRP A 102 -6.82 16.89 6.02
C TRP A 102 -5.33 17.13 6.20
N GLY A 103 -4.61 17.60 5.16
CA GLY A 103 -3.23 18.04 5.26
C GLY A 103 -2.17 17.05 4.86
N GLU A 104 -2.53 15.83 4.55
CA GLU A 104 -1.55 14.80 4.15
C GLU A 104 -1.19 14.93 2.68
N ARG A 105 0.10 14.82 2.40
CA ARG A 105 0.61 14.77 1.03
C ARG A 105 0.70 13.31 0.64
N SER A 106 -0.03 12.90 -0.39
CA SER A 106 -0.19 11.47 -0.71
C SER A 106 -0.54 11.23 -2.17
N PHE A 107 -0.49 9.96 -2.59
CA PHE A 107 -1.06 9.50 -3.84
C PHE A 107 -1.63 8.11 -3.66
N TYR A 108 -2.53 7.73 -4.57
CA TYR A 108 -3.20 6.43 -4.55
C TYR A 108 -2.79 5.62 -5.76
N CYS A 109 -2.73 4.31 -5.60
CA CYS A 109 -2.48 3.39 -6.70
C CYS A 109 -3.23 2.09 -6.45
N ARG A 110 -3.24 1.20 -7.46
CA ARG A 110 -3.84 -0.12 -7.33
C ARG A 110 -2.89 -1.14 -7.89
N ASP A 111 -2.78 -2.29 -7.23
CA ASP A 111 -2.00 -3.36 -7.80
C ASP A 111 -2.74 -3.97 -9.00
N PRO A 112 -2.11 -4.87 -9.77
CA PRO A 112 -2.78 -5.45 -10.95
C PRO A 112 -4.03 -6.25 -10.63
N TRP A 113 -4.25 -6.61 -9.37
CA TRP A 113 -5.41 -7.40 -8.96
C TRP A 113 -6.49 -6.55 -8.30
N GLY A 114 -6.32 -5.23 -8.31
CA GLY A 114 -7.35 -4.30 -7.85
C GLY A 114 -7.24 -3.89 -6.39
N ASN A 115 -6.20 -4.32 -5.68
CA ASN A 115 -6.02 -3.91 -4.28
C ASN A 115 -5.56 -2.46 -4.22
N GLY A 116 -6.25 -1.63 -3.44
CA GLY A 116 -5.95 -0.22 -3.31
C GLY A 116 -4.86 0.07 -2.29
N LEU A 117 -3.92 0.92 -2.66
CA LEU A 117 -2.80 1.32 -1.80
C LEU A 117 -2.69 2.83 -1.83
N CYS A 118 -2.35 3.42 -0.69
CA CYS A 118 -2.12 4.85 -0.58
C CYS A 118 -0.80 5.06 0.14
N PHE A 119 0.03 5.93 -0.42
CA PHE A 119 1.33 6.26 0.18
C PHE A 119 1.30 7.70 0.65
N VAL A 120 1.73 7.93 1.88
CA VAL A 120 1.66 9.23 2.55
C VAL A 120 3.04 9.64 2.99
N ASP A 121 3.35 10.92 2.82
CA ASP A 121 4.61 11.51 3.29
C ASP A 121 4.64 11.42 4.83
N GLU A 122 5.65 10.74 5.36
CA GLU A 122 5.72 10.48 6.80
C GLU A 122 5.85 11.75 7.63
N THR A 123 6.21 12.89 7.02
CA THR A 123 6.34 14.16 7.75
C THR A 123 5.01 14.90 7.86
N MET A 124 3.94 14.40 7.22
CA MET A 124 2.66 15.11 7.13
C MET A 124 1.48 14.23 7.54
N LEU A 125 1.71 13.27 8.42
CA LEU A 125 0.65 12.32 8.81
C LEU A 125 -0.41 12.99 9.67
N PHE A 126 -1.68 12.74 9.34
CA PHE A 126 -2.81 13.17 10.17
C PHE A 126 -3.28 11.97 10.98
N THR A 127 -3.20 12.07 12.29
CA THR A 127 -3.56 10.98 13.19
C THR A 127 -4.84 11.28 13.98
N GLY A 128 -5.56 12.31 13.59
CA GLY A 128 -6.81 12.68 14.27
C GLY A 128 -6.65 13.56 15.49
N LYS A 129 -5.46 14.09 15.69
CA LYS A 129 -5.19 14.92 16.87
C LYS A 129 -4.79 16.32 16.55
#